data_0c5992053a4bd746ac36772f4ec5d1a7
#
_entry.id   0c5992053a4bd746ac36772f4ec5d1a7
#
_cell.length_a   1.000
_cell.length_b   1.000
_cell.length_c   1.000
_cell.angle_alpha   90.00
_cell.angle_beta   90.00
_cell.angle_gamma   90.00
#
_symmetry.space_group_name_H-M   'P 1'
#
loop_
_entity.id
_entity.type
_entity.pdbx_description
1 polymer ?
#
loop_
_entity_poly.entity_id
_entity_poly.type
_entity_poly.pdbx_seq_one_letter_code
_entity_poly.pdbx_strand_id
1 'polypeptide(L)'
;WKEGRPNKPGLLLIGPPGVGKTTVARAVAADMEWQVIELNASDARNAGAIRKAATHASTHGSLFMTPGTKPPRTLILLDEVDHLSGGLREISADRISSIVSGEDFDDSKALKGDSGGKAELLNLLADTRQPVILACNDEMGLWGRTSSTWRTARDRFSKHLITIRFERASNEALRRIALRVIKEEGFTADPGAIDELVNNNPGDLRALVRDLQVMCSLIDSNLTREMVKENIETGVRDTSVEIFPGLDLLYRSRTAQNAMKASRSLD
;
A
#
# COMPACT_ATOMS: atom_id res chain seq x y z
N TRP A 1 20.78 8.82 2.89
CA TRP A 1 20.18 9.83 3.75
C TRP A 1 20.93 10.05 5.06
N LYS A 2 21.67 9.08 5.57
CA LYS A 2 22.56 9.28 6.75
C LYS A 2 23.64 10.33 6.46
N GLU A 3 24.21 10.28 5.27
CA GLU A 3 25.33 11.14 4.83
C GLU A 3 24.89 12.39 4.07
N GLY A 4 23.60 12.57 3.82
CA GLY A 4 23.04 13.69 3.07
C GLY A 4 21.94 13.25 2.09
N ARG A 5 21.54 14.16 1.20
CA ARG A 5 20.55 13.85 0.17
C ARG A 5 21.20 13.00 -0.94
N PRO A 6 20.69 11.79 -1.21
CA PRO A 6 21.19 10.96 -2.30
C PRO A 6 20.77 11.50 -3.69
N ASN A 7 21.46 11.08 -4.74
CA ASN A 7 21.11 11.45 -6.13
C ASN A 7 19.69 11.00 -6.50
N LYS A 8 19.25 9.85 -5.98
CA LYS A 8 17.87 9.37 -6.09
C LYS A 8 17.22 9.39 -4.70
N PRO A 9 16.46 10.43 -4.39
CA PRO A 9 15.94 10.65 -3.05
C PRO A 9 14.78 9.71 -2.67
N GLY A 10 14.17 9.04 -3.64
CA GLY A 10 13.01 8.20 -3.43
C GLY A 10 13.25 6.72 -3.68
N LEU A 11 12.44 5.89 -3.00
CA LEU A 11 12.30 4.46 -3.27
C LEU A 11 10.91 4.20 -3.85
N LEU A 12 10.82 3.30 -4.83
CA LEU A 12 9.57 2.77 -5.35
C LEU A 12 9.50 1.28 -5.01
N LEU A 13 8.56 0.92 -4.14
CA LEU A 13 8.29 -0.45 -3.74
C LEU A 13 7.14 -1.00 -4.59
N ILE A 14 7.41 -2.01 -5.41
CA ILE A 14 6.43 -2.59 -6.34
C ILE A 14 6.21 -4.05 -5.96
N GLY A 15 4.97 -4.50 -6.00
CA GLY A 15 4.64 -5.91 -5.82
C GLY A 15 3.19 -6.13 -5.45
N PRO A 16 2.73 -7.39 -5.39
CA PRO A 16 1.35 -7.70 -5.10
C PRO A 16 0.90 -7.16 -3.73
N PRO A 17 -0.41 -7.02 -3.49
CA PRO A 17 -0.92 -6.66 -2.18
C PRO A 17 -0.54 -7.74 -1.14
N GLY A 18 -0.48 -7.35 0.13
CA GLY A 18 -0.23 -8.28 1.23
C GLY A 18 1.22 -8.73 1.45
N VAL A 19 2.19 -8.31 0.61
CA VAL A 19 3.61 -8.71 0.75
C VAL A 19 4.43 -7.84 1.72
N GLY A 20 3.84 -6.82 2.34
CA GLY A 20 4.49 -6.03 3.39
C GLY A 20 5.21 -4.76 2.92
N LYS A 21 4.95 -4.22 1.72
CA LYS A 21 5.59 -2.99 1.21
C LYS A 21 5.52 -1.82 2.20
N THR A 22 4.32 -1.46 2.61
CA THR A 22 4.07 -0.34 3.56
C THR A 22 4.64 -0.63 4.94
N THR A 23 4.58 -1.90 5.38
CA THR A 23 5.15 -2.35 6.66
C THR A 23 6.67 -2.17 6.68
N VAL A 24 7.38 -2.53 5.60
CA VAL A 24 8.83 -2.33 5.49
C VAL A 24 9.18 -0.84 5.53
N ALA A 25 8.41 0.02 4.85
CA ALA A 25 8.65 1.46 4.88
C ALA A 25 8.54 2.03 6.30
N ARG A 26 7.51 1.62 7.05
CA ARG A 26 7.35 2.02 8.46
C ARG A 26 8.44 1.45 9.37
N ALA A 27 8.85 0.19 9.17
CA ALA A 27 9.93 -0.44 9.92
C ALA A 27 11.27 0.30 9.71
N VAL A 28 11.60 0.63 8.45
CA VAL A 28 12.80 1.43 8.14
C VAL A 28 12.76 2.80 8.83
N ALA A 29 11.60 3.47 8.85
CA ALA A 29 11.47 4.74 9.54
C ALA A 29 11.69 4.59 11.06
N ALA A 30 11.15 3.53 11.67
CA ALA A 30 11.33 3.23 13.08
C ALA A 30 12.81 2.94 13.41
N ASP A 31 13.49 2.10 12.64
CA ASP A 31 14.92 1.77 12.79
C ASP A 31 15.83 3.00 12.65
N MET A 32 15.36 3.98 11.87
CA MET A 32 16.09 5.22 11.60
C MET A 32 15.69 6.37 12.55
N GLU A 33 14.75 6.13 13.44
CA GLU A 33 14.14 7.14 14.33
C GLU A 33 13.54 8.33 13.55
N TRP A 34 12.99 8.04 12.37
CA TRP A 34 12.33 9.05 11.53
C TRP A 34 10.85 9.14 11.84
N GLN A 35 10.32 10.35 11.78
CA GLN A 35 8.87 10.54 11.76
C GLN A 35 8.30 10.07 10.42
N VAL A 36 7.03 9.67 10.39
CA VAL A 36 6.36 9.24 9.14
C VAL A 36 5.16 10.12 8.88
N ILE A 37 5.09 10.68 7.67
CA ILE A 37 3.87 11.25 7.11
C ILE A 37 3.40 10.31 6.02
N GLU A 38 2.24 9.71 6.24
CA GLU A 38 1.65 8.74 5.31
C GLU A 38 0.48 9.35 4.56
N LEU A 39 0.47 9.17 3.26
CA LEU A 39 -0.61 9.53 2.35
C LEU A 39 -1.03 8.30 1.56
N ASN A 40 -2.32 8.04 1.55
CA ASN A 40 -2.88 7.10 0.60
C ASN A 40 -3.27 7.86 -0.69
N ALA A 41 -2.66 7.47 -1.82
CA ALA A 41 -2.94 8.10 -3.10
C ALA A 41 -4.37 7.83 -3.60
N SER A 42 -5.06 6.83 -3.06
CA SER A 42 -6.50 6.61 -3.31
C SER A 42 -7.36 7.74 -2.77
N ASP A 43 -6.96 8.33 -1.62
CA ASP A 43 -7.71 9.40 -0.96
C ASP A 43 -7.19 10.79 -1.35
N ALA A 44 -5.87 10.89 -1.58
CA ALA A 44 -5.17 12.15 -1.82
C ALA A 44 -4.54 12.19 -3.24
N ARG A 45 -5.39 12.15 -4.28
CA ARG A 45 -4.97 12.01 -5.69
C ARG A 45 -4.49 13.30 -6.36
N ASN A 46 -4.77 14.45 -5.74
CA ASN A 46 -4.50 15.75 -6.37
C ASN A 46 -3.16 16.37 -5.93
N ALA A 47 -2.70 17.33 -6.71
CA ALA A 47 -1.45 18.06 -6.47
C ALA A 47 -1.42 18.78 -5.11
N GLY A 48 -2.55 19.30 -4.66
CA GLY A 48 -2.64 20.04 -3.38
C GLY A 48 -2.37 19.16 -2.17
N ALA A 49 -2.89 17.92 -2.15
CA ALA A 49 -2.65 16.97 -1.06
C ALA A 49 -1.17 16.56 -0.97
N ILE A 50 -0.53 16.29 -2.12
CA ILE A 50 0.91 15.94 -2.18
C ILE A 50 1.76 17.12 -1.71
N ARG A 51 1.46 18.34 -2.17
CA ARG A 51 2.19 19.56 -1.75
C ARG A 51 2.01 19.85 -0.27
N LYS A 52 0.80 19.70 0.27
CA LYS A 52 0.53 19.86 1.71
C LYS A 52 1.38 18.91 2.54
N ALA A 53 1.47 17.62 2.16
CA ALA A 53 2.32 16.66 2.84
C ALA A 53 3.81 17.02 2.77
N ALA A 54 4.29 17.44 1.59
CA ALA A 54 5.67 17.91 1.41
C ALA A 54 5.99 19.11 2.30
N THR A 55 5.06 20.08 2.40
CA THR A 55 5.19 21.25 3.26
C THR A 55 5.21 20.84 4.73
N HIS A 56 4.29 19.98 5.17
CA HIS A 56 4.28 19.44 6.54
C HIS A 56 5.59 18.74 6.88
N ALA A 57 6.11 17.87 5.99
CA ALA A 57 7.38 17.19 6.21
C ALA A 57 8.58 18.15 6.37
N SER A 58 8.52 19.31 5.73
CA SER A 58 9.59 20.31 5.83
C SER A 58 9.48 21.23 7.06
N THR A 59 8.27 21.38 7.63
CA THR A 59 7.99 22.29 8.75
C THR A 59 7.91 21.61 10.11
N HIS A 60 7.70 20.28 10.16
CA HIS A 60 7.67 19.56 11.43
C HIS A 60 9.06 19.41 12.03
N GLY A 61 9.45 20.38 12.87
CA GLY A 61 10.44 20.19 13.91
C GLY A 61 9.75 19.72 15.19
N SER A 62 10.33 18.76 15.90
CA SER A 62 9.80 18.34 17.20
C SER A 62 9.81 19.51 18.18
N LEU A 63 8.66 19.79 18.81
CA LEU A 63 8.54 20.80 19.87
C LEU A 63 9.45 20.51 21.09
N PHE A 64 9.98 19.29 21.20
CA PHE A 64 10.85 18.83 22.29
C PHE A 64 12.32 18.71 21.88
N MET A 65 12.76 19.49 20.89
CA MET A 65 14.16 19.45 20.47
C MET A 65 15.07 20.11 21.49
N THR A 66 16.11 19.40 21.89
CA THR A 66 17.20 19.97 22.67
C THR A 66 17.98 20.94 21.76
N PRO A 67 18.24 22.18 22.21
CA PRO A 67 19.03 23.12 21.42
C PRO A 67 20.36 22.50 20.98
N GLY A 68 20.64 22.52 19.67
CA GLY A 68 21.86 21.95 19.08
C GLY A 68 21.74 20.57 18.47
N THR A 69 20.60 19.88 18.61
CA THR A 69 20.35 18.60 17.90
C THR A 69 19.70 18.84 16.53
N LYS A 70 20.14 18.11 15.51
CA LYS A 70 19.49 18.16 14.19
C LYS A 70 18.10 17.52 14.31
N PRO A 71 17.04 18.12 13.71
CA PRO A 71 15.73 17.53 13.70
C PRO A 71 15.76 16.14 13.07
N PRO A 72 15.00 15.17 13.61
CA PRO A 72 14.84 13.89 12.98
C PRO A 72 14.27 14.09 11.58
N ARG A 73 14.67 13.22 10.65
CA ARG A 73 14.10 13.26 9.29
C ARG A 73 12.64 12.81 9.34
N THR A 74 11.89 13.27 8.35
CA THR A 74 10.51 12.85 8.17
C THR A 74 10.41 12.03 6.89
N LEU A 75 10.05 10.75 7.01
CA LEU A 75 9.74 9.92 5.86
C LEU A 75 8.37 10.31 5.30
N ILE A 76 8.34 10.63 4.01
CA ILE A 76 7.09 10.81 3.26
C ILE A 76 6.77 9.47 2.60
N LEU A 77 5.72 8.80 3.07
CA LEU A 77 5.24 7.54 2.53
C LEU A 77 3.95 7.78 1.73
N LEU A 78 4.00 7.52 0.42
CA LEU A 78 2.82 7.52 -0.43
C LEU A 78 2.48 6.08 -0.79
N ASP A 79 1.35 5.60 -0.30
CA ASP A 79 0.85 4.26 -0.62
C ASP A 79 -0.14 4.32 -1.79
N GLU A 80 -0.27 3.19 -2.50
CA GLU A 80 -1.16 3.01 -3.65
C GLU A 80 -0.97 4.04 -4.78
N VAL A 81 0.29 4.44 -5.05
CA VAL A 81 0.57 5.47 -6.07
C VAL A 81 0.18 5.08 -7.50
N ASP A 82 -0.13 3.81 -7.75
CA ASP A 82 -0.75 3.30 -8.97
C ASP A 82 -2.18 3.81 -9.19
N HIS A 83 -2.85 4.30 -8.14
CA HIS A 83 -4.14 4.97 -8.23
C HIS A 83 -4.05 6.46 -8.59
N LEU A 84 -2.83 7.04 -8.62
CA LEU A 84 -2.64 8.38 -9.15
C LEU A 84 -2.95 8.38 -10.64
N SER A 85 -4.01 9.08 -11.04
CA SER A 85 -4.36 9.26 -12.43
C SER A 85 -3.92 10.65 -12.95
N GLY A 86 -4.15 10.88 -14.23
CA GLY A 86 -3.74 12.11 -14.91
C GLY A 86 -2.35 12.03 -15.55
N GLY A 87 -2.06 13.02 -16.38
CA GLY A 87 -0.79 13.16 -17.10
C GLY A 87 0.28 13.89 -16.27
N LEU A 88 1.47 14.02 -16.87
CA LEU A 88 2.57 14.81 -16.32
C LEU A 88 2.43 16.32 -16.60
N ARG A 89 1.21 16.79 -16.84
CA ARG A 89 0.95 18.21 -17.08
C ARG A 89 0.99 18.96 -15.76
N GLU A 90 1.88 19.92 -15.66
CA GLU A 90 2.01 20.77 -14.47
C GLU A 90 0.77 21.65 -14.30
N ILE A 91 0.35 21.81 -13.05
CA ILE A 91 -0.63 22.81 -12.65
C ILE A 91 0.16 24.00 -12.12
N SER A 92 -0.26 25.23 -12.43
CA SER A 92 0.45 26.44 -11.98
C SER A 92 0.58 26.46 -10.45
N ALA A 93 1.74 26.87 -9.98
CA ALA A 93 2.04 26.95 -8.54
C ALA A 93 1.04 27.84 -7.79
N ASP A 94 0.61 28.94 -8.41
CA ASP A 94 -0.37 29.87 -7.84
C ASP A 94 -1.73 29.20 -7.59
N ARG A 95 -2.19 28.35 -8.53
CA ARG A 95 -3.43 27.62 -8.40
C ARG A 95 -3.37 26.54 -7.31
N ILE A 96 -2.21 25.92 -7.11
CA ILE A 96 -2.02 24.95 -6.05
C ILE A 96 -1.93 25.65 -4.69
N SER A 97 -1.26 26.81 -4.61
CA SER A 97 -1.12 27.55 -3.36
C SER A 97 -2.45 28.14 -2.89
N SER A 98 -3.31 28.64 -3.78
CA SER A 98 -4.65 29.13 -3.40
C SER A 98 -5.54 28.03 -2.83
N ILE A 99 -5.43 26.79 -3.35
CA ILE A 99 -6.16 25.64 -2.83
C ILE A 99 -5.63 25.22 -1.46
N VAL A 100 -4.31 25.26 -1.25
CA VAL A 100 -3.69 24.89 0.03
C VAL A 100 -3.98 25.91 1.12
N SER A 101 -4.05 27.21 0.78
CA SER A 101 -4.40 28.29 1.71
C SER A 101 -5.90 28.35 2.07
N GLY A 102 -6.76 27.65 1.34
CA GLY A 102 -8.20 27.62 1.58
C GLY A 102 -8.93 28.89 1.15
N GLU A 103 -8.30 29.74 0.33
CA GLU A 103 -8.87 31.01 -0.14
C GLU A 103 -9.89 30.85 -1.28
N ASP A 104 -9.89 29.70 -1.98
CA ASP A 104 -10.81 29.41 -3.07
C ASP A 104 -11.91 28.40 -2.61
N PHE A 105 -13.03 28.93 -2.10
CA PHE A 105 -14.25 28.16 -1.80
C PHE A 105 -15.17 27.95 -3.01
N ASP A 106 -14.73 28.31 -4.22
CA ASP A 106 -15.53 28.09 -5.42
C ASP A 106 -15.38 26.65 -5.92
N ASP A 107 -16.38 25.81 -5.68
CA ASP A 107 -16.44 24.40 -6.11
C ASP A 107 -16.19 24.21 -7.62
N SER A 108 -16.39 25.25 -8.44
CA SER A 108 -16.10 25.21 -9.88
C SER A 108 -14.61 25.27 -10.20
N LYS A 109 -13.79 25.81 -9.27
CA LYS A 109 -12.33 25.98 -9.38
C LYS A 109 -11.54 24.91 -8.63
N ALA A 110 -12.19 24.13 -7.76
CA ALA A 110 -11.56 23.04 -7.06
C ALA A 110 -10.92 22.06 -8.06
N LEU A 111 -9.74 21.55 -7.73
CA LEU A 111 -9.11 20.50 -8.54
C LEU A 111 -9.97 19.24 -8.46
N LYS A 112 -10.76 18.99 -9.51
CA LYS A 112 -11.61 17.79 -9.60
C LYS A 112 -10.75 16.56 -9.89
N GLY A 113 -10.90 15.55 -9.06
CA GLY A 113 -10.25 14.25 -9.25
C GLY A 113 -8.72 14.30 -9.17
N ASP A 114 -8.07 13.58 -10.06
CA ASP A 114 -6.63 13.29 -10.05
C ASP A 114 -5.77 14.37 -10.74
N SER A 115 -6.20 15.62 -10.75
CA SER A 115 -5.54 16.68 -11.48
C SER A 115 -4.14 16.97 -10.94
N GLY A 116 -3.11 16.69 -11.76
CA GLY A 116 -1.71 17.07 -11.50
C GLY A 116 -0.97 16.29 -10.42
N GLY A 117 -1.55 15.25 -9.83
CA GLY A 117 -0.90 14.47 -8.78
C GLY A 117 0.45 13.88 -9.19
N LYS A 118 0.55 13.30 -10.40
CA LYS A 118 1.82 12.76 -10.92
C LYS A 118 2.88 13.83 -11.17
N ALA A 119 2.48 15.00 -11.66
CA ALA A 119 3.39 16.11 -11.89
C ALA A 119 3.93 16.66 -10.57
N GLU A 120 3.05 16.84 -9.58
CA GLU A 120 3.47 17.32 -8.26
C GLU A 120 4.33 16.29 -7.51
N LEU A 121 4.07 15.00 -7.68
CA LEU A 121 4.94 13.96 -7.16
C LEU A 121 6.35 14.02 -7.77
N LEU A 122 6.48 14.30 -9.06
CA LEU A 122 7.78 14.54 -9.69
C LEU A 122 8.49 15.77 -9.12
N ASN A 123 7.77 16.87 -8.92
CA ASN A 123 8.31 18.07 -8.30
C ASN A 123 8.77 17.79 -6.86
N LEU A 124 7.95 17.09 -6.08
CA LEU A 124 8.34 16.64 -4.75
C LEU A 124 9.64 15.84 -4.77
N LEU A 125 9.75 14.85 -5.66
CA LEU A 125 10.96 14.01 -5.77
C LEU A 125 12.19 14.80 -6.21
N ALA A 126 12.02 15.81 -7.07
CA ALA A 126 13.12 16.65 -7.52
C ALA A 126 13.68 17.52 -6.39
N ASP A 127 12.81 18.11 -5.57
CA ASP A 127 13.16 19.17 -4.63
C ASP A 127 13.25 18.70 -3.17
N THR A 128 12.75 17.48 -2.87
CA THR A 128 12.67 17.00 -1.49
C THR A 128 14.01 17.02 -0.76
N ARG A 129 13.98 17.44 0.49
CA ARG A 129 15.06 17.31 1.48
C ARG A 129 14.80 16.18 2.48
N GLN A 130 13.71 15.45 2.29
CA GLN A 130 13.27 14.35 3.14
C GLN A 130 13.23 13.05 2.32
N PRO A 131 13.42 11.87 2.95
CA PRO A 131 13.26 10.59 2.29
C PRO A 131 11.81 10.39 1.83
N VAL A 132 11.64 9.84 0.63
CA VAL A 132 10.33 9.53 0.05
C VAL A 132 10.28 8.05 -0.29
N ILE A 133 9.21 7.37 0.14
CA ILE A 133 8.91 5.99 -0.27
C ILE A 133 7.54 5.97 -0.93
N LEU A 134 7.51 5.39 -2.11
CA LEU A 134 6.31 5.14 -2.89
C LEU A 134 6.02 3.64 -2.85
N ALA A 135 4.77 3.25 -2.62
CA ALA A 135 4.35 1.86 -2.71
C ALA A 135 3.24 1.72 -3.76
N CYS A 136 3.33 0.71 -4.61
CA CYS A 136 2.31 0.41 -5.61
C CYS A 136 2.17 -1.10 -5.84
N ASN A 137 1.01 -1.50 -6.31
CA ASN A 137 0.75 -2.88 -6.71
C ASN A 137 1.12 -3.10 -8.18
N ASP A 138 0.82 -2.12 -9.03
CA ASP A 138 1.10 -2.16 -10.47
C ASP A 138 1.82 -0.90 -10.95
N GLU A 139 3.06 -1.05 -11.38
CA GLU A 139 3.85 0.07 -11.89
C GLU A 139 3.23 0.75 -13.13
N MET A 140 2.48 -0.01 -13.94
CA MET A 140 1.83 0.55 -15.12
C MET A 140 0.70 1.51 -14.77
N GLY A 141 0.06 1.35 -13.60
CA GLY A 141 -0.86 2.34 -13.05
C GLY A 141 -0.17 3.68 -12.83
N LEU A 142 1.02 3.67 -12.23
CA LEU A 142 1.81 4.89 -12.01
C LEU A 142 2.30 5.52 -13.34
N TRP A 143 2.79 4.71 -14.30
CA TRP A 143 3.28 5.23 -15.59
C TRP A 143 2.16 5.68 -16.52
N GLY A 144 0.95 5.15 -16.38
CA GLY A 144 -0.21 5.41 -17.24
C GLY A 144 -0.38 4.32 -18.31
N ARG A 145 -1.06 3.24 -17.94
CA ARG A 145 -1.25 2.02 -18.74
C ARG A 145 -1.75 2.27 -20.19
N THR A 146 -2.65 3.23 -20.35
CA THR A 146 -3.28 3.57 -21.63
C THR A 146 -2.62 4.76 -22.34
N SER A 147 -1.64 5.40 -21.73
CA SER A 147 -0.99 6.58 -22.30
C SER A 147 0.15 6.19 -23.24
N SER A 148 0.19 6.77 -24.43
CA SER A 148 1.34 6.64 -25.35
C SER A 148 2.65 7.18 -24.74
N THR A 149 2.55 7.99 -23.68
CA THR A 149 3.68 8.65 -23.02
C THR A 149 4.19 7.91 -21.76
N TRP A 150 3.75 6.68 -21.50
CA TRP A 150 4.15 5.94 -20.31
C TRP A 150 5.67 5.76 -20.17
N ARG A 151 6.39 5.60 -21.30
CA ARG A 151 7.87 5.51 -21.28
C ARG A 151 8.49 6.80 -20.79
N THR A 152 8.01 7.95 -21.27
CA THR A 152 8.47 9.27 -20.82
C THR A 152 8.20 9.46 -19.33
N ALA A 153 7.02 9.03 -18.85
CA ALA A 153 6.70 9.09 -17.43
C ALA A 153 7.67 8.24 -16.61
N ARG A 154 7.87 6.97 -16.98
CA ARG A 154 8.81 6.07 -16.33
C ARG A 154 10.23 6.65 -16.30
N ASP A 155 10.71 7.18 -17.42
CA ASP A 155 12.07 7.70 -17.53
C ASP A 155 12.27 8.96 -16.66
N ARG A 156 11.25 9.83 -16.56
CA ARG A 156 11.28 10.99 -15.64
C ARG A 156 11.34 10.55 -14.17
N PHE A 157 10.49 9.62 -13.76
CA PHE A 157 10.48 9.10 -12.40
C PHE A 157 11.76 8.33 -12.05
N SER A 158 12.30 7.55 -12.98
CA SER A 158 13.53 6.74 -12.77
C SER A 158 14.77 7.58 -12.47
N LYS A 159 14.77 8.87 -12.82
CA LYS A 159 15.84 9.80 -12.44
C LYS A 159 15.92 10.03 -10.94
N HIS A 160 14.78 9.91 -10.24
CA HIS A 160 14.64 10.23 -8.83
C HIS A 160 14.38 9.01 -7.94
N LEU A 161 14.06 7.85 -8.53
CA LEU A 161 13.64 6.65 -7.82
C LEU A 161 14.62 5.48 -7.98
N ILE A 162 14.83 4.76 -6.89
CA ILE A 162 15.36 3.40 -6.89
C ILE A 162 14.15 2.47 -6.76
N THR A 163 14.05 1.46 -7.63
CA THR A 163 12.94 0.51 -7.62
C THR A 163 13.33 -0.78 -6.93
N ILE A 164 12.51 -1.22 -5.99
CA ILE A 164 12.62 -2.52 -5.30
C ILE A 164 11.35 -3.31 -5.59
N ARG A 165 11.52 -4.53 -6.10
CA ARG A 165 10.40 -5.43 -6.41
C ARG A 165 10.21 -6.41 -5.28
N PHE A 166 8.98 -6.52 -4.82
CA PHE A 166 8.52 -7.49 -3.85
C PHE A 166 7.80 -8.61 -4.59
N GLU A 167 8.18 -9.81 -4.30
CA GLU A 167 7.51 -11.02 -4.80
C GLU A 167 6.61 -11.61 -3.72
N ARG A 168 5.72 -12.51 -4.10
CA ARG A 168 4.94 -13.26 -3.13
C ARG A 168 5.86 -14.08 -2.24
N ALA A 169 5.56 -14.13 -0.95
CA ALA A 169 6.34 -14.89 -0.01
C ALA A 169 6.28 -16.40 -0.32
N SER A 170 7.39 -17.11 -0.19
CA SER A 170 7.39 -18.58 -0.26
C SER A 170 6.65 -19.18 0.93
N ASN A 171 6.12 -20.40 0.76
CA ASN A 171 5.47 -21.13 1.85
C ASN A 171 6.38 -21.30 3.07
N GLU A 172 7.68 -21.48 2.84
CA GLU A 172 8.66 -21.57 3.93
C GLU A 172 8.81 -20.26 4.68
N ALA A 173 8.81 -19.11 3.98
CA ALA A 173 8.84 -17.80 4.61
C ALA A 173 7.56 -17.53 5.40
N LEU A 174 6.39 -17.86 4.84
CA LEU A 174 5.11 -17.75 5.53
C LEU A 174 5.08 -18.63 6.79
N ARG A 175 5.55 -19.88 6.71
CA ARG A 175 5.64 -20.77 7.87
C ARG A 175 6.52 -20.18 8.98
N ARG A 176 7.70 -19.65 8.66
CA ARG A 176 8.58 -19.02 9.64
C ARG A 176 7.90 -17.84 10.34
N ILE A 177 7.17 -17.03 9.59
CA ILE A 177 6.47 -15.86 10.14
C ILE A 177 5.32 -16.32 11.03
N ALA A 178 4.51 -17.31 10.59
CA ALA A 178 3.41 -17.85 11.39
C ALA A 178 3.91 -18.39 12.74
N LEU A 179 4.95 -19.22 12.72
CA LEU A 179 5.55 -19.78 13.93
C LEU A 179 6.11 -18.69 14.87
N ARG A 180 6.71 -17.64 14.31
CA ARG A 180 7.21 -16.53 15.08
C ARG A 180 6.09 -15.76 15.76
N VAL A 181 5.03 -15.41 15.02
CA VAL A 181 3.86 -14.70 15.56
C VAL A 181 3.22 -15.51 16.67
N ILE A 182 2.93 -16.79 16.43
CA ILE A 182 2.33 -17.68 17.44
C ILE A 182 3.16 -17.72 18.71
N LYS A 183 4.49 -17.83 18.59
CA LYS A 183 5.39 -17.87 19.74
C LYS A 183 5.42 -16.53 20.48
N GLU A 184 5.48 -15.42 19.78
CA GLU A 184 5.53 -14.09 20.40
C GLU A 184 4.22 -13.73 21.11
N GLU A 185 3.08 -14.23 20.59
CA GLU A 185 1.76 -14.05 21.22
C GLU A 185 1.48 -15.07 22.36
N GLY A 186 2.43 -15.98 22.64
CA GLY A 186 2.33 -16.93 23.74
C GLY A 186 1.47 -18.16 23.45
N PHE A 187 1.14 -18.44 22.19
CA PHE A 187 0.40 -19.61 21.76
C PHE A 187 1.31 -20.74 21.30
N THR A 188 0.73 -21.94 21.18
CA THR A 188 1.33 -23.09 20.52
C THR A 188 0.49 -23.50 19.31
N ALA A 189 1.08 -24.23 18.38
CA ALA A 189 0.36 -24.73 17.22
C ALA A 189 0.90 -26.09 16.77
N ASP A 190 0.02 -26.94 16.31
CA ASP A 190 0.39 -28.18 15.66
C ASP A 190 1.04 -27.91 14.29
N PRO A 191 2.07 -28.63 13.88
CA PRO A 191 2.69 -28.43 12.58
C PRO A 191 1.69 -28.48 11.42
N GLY A 192 0.70 -29.36 11.48
CA GLY A 192 -0.36 -29.47 10.48
C GLY A 192 -1.31 -28.28 10.43
N ALA A 193 -1.49 -27.56 11.54
CA ALA A 193 -2.27 -26.32 11.58
C ALA A 193 -1.59 -25.20 10.79
N ILE A 194 -0.28 -25.05 10.98
CA ILE A 194 0.50 -24.06 10.26
C ILE A 194 0.54 -24.34 8.76
N ASP A 195 0.68 -25.61 8.38
CA ASP A 195 0.68 -26.02 6.98
C ASP A 195 -0.64 -25.70 6.29
N GLU A 196 -1.76 -25.95 6.95
CA GLU A 196 -3.10 -25.66 6.46
C GLU A 196 -3.27 -24.13 6.24
N LEU A 197 -2.87 -23.30 7.22
CA LEU A 197 -2.92 -21.85 7.14
C LEU A 197 -2.07 -21.30 5.98
N VAL A 198 -0.84 -21.82 5.83
CA VAL A 198 0.07 -21.39 4.76
C VAL A 198 -0.49 -21.77 3.39
N ASN A 199 -1.04 -22.97 3.24
CA ASN A 199 -1.65 -23.43 1.98
C ASN A 199 -2.89 -22.62 1.60
N ASN A 200 -3.64 -22.14 2.60
CA ASN A 200 -4.82 -21.31 2.37
C ASN A 200 -4.48 -19.84 2.05
N ASN A 201 -3.23 -19.42 2.28
CA ASN A 201 -2.76 -18.05 2.07
C ASN A 201 -1.53 -17.98 1.15
N PRO A 202 -1.58 -18.49 -0.09
CA PRO A 202 -0.40 -18.61 -0.94
C PRO A 202 0.24 -17.26 -1.24
N GLY A 203 1.38 -16.99 -0.59
CA GLY A 203 2.18 -15.79 -0.77
C GLY A 203 1.60 -14.50 -0.18
N ASP A 204 0.45 -14.54 0.49
CA ASP A 204 -0.19 -13.39 1.11
C ASP A 204 0.07 -13.35 2.62
N LEU A 205 1.05 -12.54 3.02
CA LEU A 205 1.43 -12.36 4.41
C LEU A 205 0.34 -11.67 5.24
N ARG A 206 -0.37 -10.71 4.65
CA ARG A 206 -1.45 -9.97 5.34
C ARG A 206 -2.61 -10.91 5.66
N ALA A 207 -3.01 -11.74 4.71
CA ALA A 207 -4.08 -12.71 4.90
C ALA A 207 -3.68 -13.74 5.97
N LEU A 208 -2.45 -14.28 5.91
CA LEU A 208 -1.93 -15.21 6.90
C LEU A 208 -1.99 -14.63 8.33
N VAL A 209 -1.48 -13.41 8.53
CA VAL A 209 -1.45 -12.77 9.87
C VAL A 209 -2.86 -12.48 10.37
N ARG A 210 -3.78 -12.07 9.48
CA ARG A 210 -5.18 -11.84 9.83
C ARG A 210 -5.86 -13.14 10.29
N ASP A 211 -5.63 -14.24 9.57
CA ASP A 211 -6.19 -15.53 9.96
C ASP A 211 -5.65 -16.00 11.30
N LEU A 212 -4.33 -15.86 11.51
CA LEU A 212 -3.73 -16.16 12.80
C LEU A 212 -4.36 -15.33 13.92
N GLN A 213 -4.56 -14.04 13.70
CA GLN A 213 -5.19 -13.16 14.68
C GLN A 213 -6.61 -13.63 15.04
N VAL A 214 -7.42 -13.96 14.03
CA VAL A 214 -8.78 -14.48 14.26
C VAL A 214 -8.72 -15.77 15.04
N MET A 215 -7.86 -16.71 14.63
CA MET A 215 -7.78 -18.03 15.29
C MET A 215 -7.27 -17.92 16.73
N CYS A 216 -6.22 -17.12 16.98
CA CYS A 216 -5.71 -16.91 18.33
C CYS A 216 -6.75 -16.22 19.25
N SER A 217 -7.68 -15.45 18.69
CA SER A 217 -8.77 -14.87 19.50
C SER A 217 -9.86 -15.89 19.90
N LEU A 218 -9.89 -17.06 19.28
CA LEU A 218 -10.89 -18.10 19.52
C LEU A 218 -10.37 -19.27 20.38
N ILE A 219 -9.08 -19.29 20.70
CA ILE A 219 -8.42 -20.39 21.42
C ILE A 219 -7.74 -19.89 22.70
N ASP A 220 -7.60 -20.77 23.68
CA ASP A 220 -6.93 -20.43 24.93
C ASP A 220 -5.41 -20.61 24.87
N SER A 221 -4.88 -21.58 24.13
CA SER A 221 -3.44 -21.88 24.13
C SER A 221 -2.88 -22.57 22.89
N ASN A 222 -3.59 -23.55 22.28
CA ASN A 222 -3.06 -24.37 21.21
C ASN A 222 -3.94 -24.36 19.96
N LEU A 223 -3.34 -24.08 18.80
CA LEU A 223 -3.99 -24.10 17.50
C LEU A 223 -3.87 -25.49 16.88
N THR A 224 -4.99 -26.19 16.72
CA THR A 224 -5.02 -27.52 16.11
C THR A 224 -5.36 -27.42 14.63
N ARG A 225 -5.03 -28.49 13.89
CA ARG A 225 -5.33 -28.58 12.44
C ARG A 225 -6.83 -28.57 12.17
N GLU A 226 -7.60 -29.24 13.03
CA GLU A 226 -9.06 -29.34 12.92
C GLU A 226 -9.71 -27.97 13.03
N MET A 227 -9.29 -27.15 14.01
CA MET A 227 -9.78 -25.78 14.20
C MET A 227 -9.51 -24.89 12.97
N VAL A 228 -8.31 -25.03 12.37
CA VAL A 228 -7.96 -24.28 11.16
C VAL A 228 -8.86 -24.69 10.01
N LYS A 229 -9.08 -25.97 9.78
CA LYS A 229 -9.96 -26.46 8.70
C LYS A 229 -11.39 -26.00 8.87
N GLU A 230 -11.94 -26.14 10.07
CA GLU A 230 -13.31 -25.71 10.38
C GLU A 230 -13.48 -24.21 10.14
N ASN A 231 -12.51 -23.41 10.52
CA ASN A 231 -12.56 -21.96 10.29
C ASN A 231 -12.44 -21.61 8.80
N ILE A 232 -11.60 -22.32 8.04
CA ILE A 232 -11.49 -22.14 6.59
C ILE A 232 -12.79 -22.53 5.88
N GLU A 233 -13.43 -23.63 6.30
CA GLU A 233 -14.67 -24.13 5.71
C GLU A 233 -15.88 -23.23 6.07
N THR A 234 -15.92 -22.70 7.29
CA THR A 234 -16.98 -21.79 7.76
C THR A 234 -16.73 -20.35 7.38
N GLY A 235 -15.48 -19.96 7.27
CA GLY A 235 -15.09 -18.64 6.77
C GLY A 235 -15.43 -18.54 5.29
N VAL A 236 -16.52 -17.83 4.96
CA VAL A 236 -16.83 -17.41 3.59
C VAL A 236 -15.71 -16.44 3.18
N ARG A 237 -14.57 -16.99 2.81
CA ARG A 237 -13.66 -16.24 1.96
C ARG A 237 -14.29 -16.23 0.59
N ASP A 238 -14.43 -15.06 0.02
CA ASP A 238 -14.63 -14.88 -1.39
C ASP A 238 -13.54 -15.70 -2.11
N THR A 239 -13.83 -16.97 -2.35
CA THR A 239 -13.07 -17.73 -3.33
C THR A 239 -13.31 -16.94 -4.59
N SER A 240 -12.31 -16.21 -5.04
CA SER A 240 -12.34 -15.54 -6.33
C SER A 240 -12.57 -16.64 -7.38
N VAL A 241 -13.83 -16.93 -7.63
CA VAL A 241 -14.21 -17.74 -8.79
C VAL A 241 -13.66 -16.91 -9.95
N GLU A 242 -12.76 -17.52 -10.73
CA GLU A 242 -12.25 -16.85 -11.92
C GLU A 242 -13.46 -16.28 -12.67
N ILE A 243 -13.41 -15.01 -13.03
CA ILE A 243 -14.56 -14.26 -13.60
C ILE A 243 -15.25 -15.05 -14.72
N PHE A 244 -14.49 -15.72 -15.58
CA PHE A 244 -15.06 -16.51 -16.68
C PHE A 244 -15.84 -17.75 -16.25
N PRO A 245 -15.31 -18.63 -15.37
CA PRO A 245 -16.10 -19.72 -14.80
C PRO A 245 -17.32 -19.25 -14.02
N GLY A 246 -17.20 -18.15 -13.26
CA GLY A 246 -18.32 -17.58 -12.52
C GLY A 246 -19.42 -17.02 -13.43
N LEU A 247 -19.06 -16.33 -14.49
CA LEU A 247 -20.00 -15.87 -15.51
C LEU A 247 -20.67 -17.06 -16.24
N ASP A 248 -19.92 -18.11 -16.55
CA ASP A 248 -20.49 -19.31 -17.20
C ASP A 248 -21.54 -19.99 -16.29
N LEU A 249 -21.28 -20.08 -14.99
CA LEU A 249 -22.24 -20.54 -13.99
C LEU A 249 -23.50 -19.68 -13.94
N LEU A 250 -23.34 -18.36 -14.03
CA LEU A 250 -24.44 -17.39 -14.02
C LEU A 250 -25.29 -17.52 -15.28
N TYR A 251 -24.67 -17.61 -16.45
CA TYR A 251 -25.37 -17.75 -17.74
C TYR A 251 -26.05 -19.12 -17.92
N ARG A 252 -25.51 -20.19 -17.34
CA ARG A 252 -26.11 -21.54 -17.38
C ARG A 252 -27.17 -21.77 -16.30
N SER A 253 -27.35 -20.81 -15.39
CA SER A 253 -28.35 -20.95 -14.34
C SER A 253 -29.76 -20.86 -14.92
N ARG A 254 -30.55 -21.95 -14.73
CA ARG A 254 -31.92 -22.06 -15.24
C ARG A 254 -32.99 -21.46 -14.32
N THR A 255 -32.62 -21.05 -13.12
CA THR A 255 -33.52 -20.48 -12.10
C THR A 255 -32.96 -19.20 -11.50
N ALA A 256 -33.85 -18.29 -11.12
CA ALA A 256 -33.45 -17.04 -10.47
C ALA A 256 -32.67 -17.27 -9.16
N GLN A 257 -32.98 -18.31 -8.41
CA GLN A 257 -32.25 -18.67 -7.18
C GLN A 257 -30.81 -19.11 -7.46
N ASN A 258 -30.61 -19.92 -8.50
CA ASN A 258 -29.26 -20.37 -8.90
C ASN A 258 -28.45 -19.24 -9.48
N ALA A 259 -29.06 -18.31 -10.24
CA ALA A 259 -28.39 -17.11 -10.73
C ALA A 259 -27.97 -16.18 -9.58
N MET A 260 -28.81 -16.00 -8.59
CA MET A 260 -28.52 -15.20 -7.40
C MET A 260 -27.41 -15.82 -6.54
N LYS A 261 -27.34 -17.15 -6.47
CA LYS A 261 -26.28 -17.87 -5.76
C LYS A 261 -24.95 -17.77 -6.51
N ALA A 262 -24.97 -17.86 -7.84
CA ALA A 262 -23.79 -17.69 -8.70
C ALA A 262 -23.27 -16.24 -8.69
N SER A 263 -24.16 -15.22 -8.67
CA SER A 263 -23.73 -13.82 -8.60
C SER A 263 -23.02 -13.47 -7.29
N ARG A 264 -23.48 -14.04 -6.15
CA ARG A 264 -22.82 -13.86 -4.85
C ARG A 264 -21.44 -14.51 -4.74
N SER A 265 -21.08 -15.39 -5.65
CA SER A 265 -19.74 -15.98 -5.73
C SER A 265 -18.78 -15.21 -6.64
N LEU A 266 -19.25 -14.12 -7.28
CA LEU A 266 -18.47 -13.25 -8.15
C LEU A 266 -18.09 -11.92 -7.46
N ASP A 267 -18.76 -11.58 -6.35
CA ASP A 267 -18.44 -10.45 -5.48
C ASP A 267 -17.36 -10.84 -4.46
#